data_73ac17440330c3ac1d8b8309aa59967d
#
_entry.id   73ac17440330c3ac1d8b8309aa59967d
#
_cell.length_a   1.000
_cell.length_b   1.000
_cell.length_c   1.000
_cell.angle_alpha   90.00
_cell.angle_beta   90.00
_cell.angle_gamma   90.00
#
_symmetry.space_group_name_H-M   'P 1'
#
loop_
_entity.id
_entity.type
_entity.pdbx_description
1 polymer ?
#
loop_
_entity_poly.entity_id
_entity_poly.type
_entity_poly.pdbx_seq_one_letter_code
_entity_poly.pdbx_strand_id
1 'polypeptide(L)'
;PLAMYLFTKDMKWANRVIQTQQYGGGCINEVCIHMMVKGVPFNGTGHSGMGAYHGEWGFREFTHPQTVLKGKTRFNLPLREHPYGGKMEKTKLKVLRVFER
;
A
#
# COMPACT_ATOMS: atom_id res chain seq x y z
N PRO A 1 -14.76 11.40 -0.04
CA PRO A 1 -15.72 11.20 1.04
C PRO A 1 -15.40 9.97 1.88
N LEU A 2 -15.89 9.96 3.13
CA LEU A 2 -15.64 8.88 4.08
C LEU A 2 -16.45 7.63 3.73
N ALA A 3 -17.75 7.81 3.53
CA ALA A 3 -18.65 6.68 3.30
C ALA A 3 -19.72 7.00 2.26
N MET A 4 -20.25 5.94 1.65
CA MET A 4 -21.35 5.99 0.70
C MET A 4 -22.44 5.00 1.09
N TYR A 5 -23.69 5.46 1.08
CA TYR A 5 -24.86 4.63 1.33
C TYR A 5 -25.81 4.71 0.16
N LEU A 6 -26.13 3.55 -0.41
CA LEU A 6 -27.04 3.42 -1.55
C LEU A 6 -28.30 2.67 -1.14
N PHE A 7 -29.45 3.25 -1.43
CA PHE A 7 -30.75 2.61 -1.20
C PHE A 7 -31.44 2.36 -2.54
N THR A 8 -31.47 1.13 -2.98
CA THR A 8 -32.04 0.77 -4.27
C THR A 8 -32.44 -0.71 -4.35
N LYS A 9 -33.43 -1.01 -5.19
CA LYS A 9 -33.76 -2.38 -5.62
C LYS A 9 -32.98 -2.80 -6.87
N ASP A 10 -32.43 -1.82 -7.63
CA ASP A 10 -31.65 -2.09 -8.83
C ASP A 10 -30.18 -2.33 -8.49
N MET A 11 -29.83 -3.60 -8.34
CA MET A 11 -28.45 -4.00 -8.03
C MET A 11 -27.49 -3.76 -9.20
N LYS A 12 -27.98 -3.71 -10.45
CA LYS A 12 -27.12 -3.38 -11.61
C LYS A 12 -26.67 -1.92 -11.55
N TRP A 13 -27.59 -1.03 -11.23
CA TRP A 13 -27.29 0.37 -11.01
C TRP A 13 -26.34 0.56 -9.80
N ALA A 14 -26.63 -0.10 -8.67
CA ALA A 14 -25.77 -0.04 -7.49
C ALA A 14 -24.34 -0.46 -7.79
N ASN A 15 -24.14 -1.58 -8.49
CA ASN A 15 -22.80 -2.05 -8.87
C ASN A 15 -22.08 -1.06 -9.79
N ARG A 16 -22.79 -0.39 -10.70
CA ARG A 16 -22.19 0.66 -11.54
C ARG A 16 -21.72 1.85 -10.70
N VAL A 17 -22.53 2.30 -9.74
CA VAL A 17 -22.15 3.40 -8.84
C VAL A 17 -20.93 3.02 -8.01
N ILE A 18 -20.88 1.82 -7.42
CA ILE A 18 -19.73 1.32 -6.65
C ILE A 18 -18.44 1.36 -7.48
N GLN A 19 -18.50 0.99 -8.76
CA GLN A 19 -17.33 0.95 -9.63
C GLN A 19 -16.88 2.32 -10.14
N THR A 20 -17.78 3.29 -10.19
CA THR A 20 -17.50 4.60 -10.80
C THR A 20 -17.28 5.72 -9.80
N GLN A 21 -17.69 5.55 -8.54
CA GLN A 21 -17.54 6.58 -7.52
C GLN A 21 -16.39 6.27 -6.56
N GLN A 22 -15.70 7.32 -6.13
CA GLN A 22 -14.66 7.22 -5.11
C GLN A 22 -15.24 7.48 -3.71
N TYR A 23 -15.03 6.53 -2.80
CA TYR A 23 -15.43 6.61 -1.39
C TYR A 23 -14.58 5.65 -0.56
N GLY A 24 -14.54 5.82 0.76
CA GLY A 24 -13.75 4.96 1.64
C GLY A 24 -14.39 3.60 1.84
N GLY A 25 -15.57 3.56 2.42
CA GLY A 25 -16.38 2.37 2.61
C GLY A 25 -17.84 2.64 2.35
N GLY A 26 -18.69 1.62 2.39
CA GLY A 26 -20.10 1.86 2.20
C GLY A 26 -20.99 0.64 2.33
N CYS A 27 -22.31 0.89 2.27
CA CYS A 27 -23.33 -0.16 2.31
C CYS A 27 -24.37 0.05 1.21
N ILE A 28 -24.97 -1.05 0.78
CA ILE A 28 -26.16 -1.05 -0.06
C ILE A 28 -27.34 -1.50 0.79
N ASN A 29 -28.39 -0.69 0.83
CA ASN A 29 -29.62 -0.90 1.61
C ASN A 29 -29.38 -1.05 3.12
N GLU A 30 -28.26 -0.55 3.61
CA GLU A 30 -27.85 -0.54 5.01
C GLU A 30 -27.02 0.72 5.32
N VAL A 31 -26.86 1.03 6.60
CA VAL A 31 -26.02 2.13 7.07
C VAL A 31 -25.06 1.65 8.15
N CYS A 32 -23.88 2.22 8.17
CA CYS A 32 -22.88 2.06 9.23
C CYS A 32 -22.33 0.64 9.48
N ILE A 33 -22.96 -0.43 8.98
CA ILE A 33 -22.59 -1.82 9.27
C ILE A 33 -21.19 -2.15 8.77
N HIS A 34 -20.73 -1.54 7.66
CA HIS A 34 -19.39 -1.75 7.14
C HIS A 34 -18.28 -1.41 8.14
N MET A 35 -18.54 -0.53 9.11
CA MET A 35 -17.59 -0.20 10.18
C MET A 35 -17.37 -1.35 11.18
N MET A 36 -18.30 -2.30 11.25
CA MET A 36 -18.24 -3.43 12.18
C MET A 36 -17.55 -4.65 11.59
N VAL A 37 -17.25 -4.64 10.30
CA VAL A 37 -16.63 -5.78 9.62
C VAL A 37 -15.17 -5.88 10.03
N LYS A 38 -14.79 -7.00 10.65
CA LYS A 38 -13.42 -7.26 11.07
C LYS A 38 -12.53 -7.60 9.86
N GLY A 39 -11.27 -7.15 9.91
CA GLY A 39 -10.27 -7.52 8.89
C GLY A 39 -10.29 -6.67 7.62
N VAL A 40 -11.20 -5.71 7.50
CA VAL A 40 -11.20 -4.72 6.41
C VAL A 40 -10.86 -3.33 6.95
N PRO A 41 -10.22 -2.47 6.17
CA PRO A 41 -9.90 -1.11 6.61
C PRO A 41 -11.18 -0.27 6.71
N PHE A 42 -11.22 0.59 7.71
CA PHE A 42 -12.15 1.71 7.76
C PHE A 42 -11.36 2.98 7.48
N ASN A 43 -11.61 3.58 6.33
CA ASN A 43 -10.96 4.80 5.87
C ASN A 43 -11.88 5.58 4.92
N GLY A 44 -11.41 6.74 4.47
CA GLY A 44 -12.06 7.56 3.46
C GLY A 44 -11.24 7.70 2.19
N THR A 45 -11.55 8.73 1.42
CA THR A 45 -10.79 9.18 0.25
C THR A 45 -10.46 10.66 0.34
N GLY A 46 -9.33 11.09 -0.20
CA GLY A 46 -8.85 12.46 -0.07
C GLY A 46 -8.49 12.80 1.38
N HIS A 47 -8.99 13.91 1.90
CA HIS A 47 -8.71 14.34 3.28
C HIS A 47 -9.20 13.36 4.35
N SER A 48 -10.24 12.59 4.10
CA SER A 48 -10.71 11.52 5.00
C SER A 48 -9.97 10.20 4.80
N GLY A 49 -9.09 10.11 3.82
CA GLY A 49 -8.32 8.91 3.45
C GLY A 49 -6.87 8.93 3.91
N MET A 50 -6.51 9.81 4.83
CA MET A 50 -5.17 9.85 5.43
C MET A 50 -5.07 8.82 6.55
N GLY A 51 -4.85 7.58 6.19
CA GLY A 51 -4.76 6.48 7.11
C GLY A 51 -5.98 5.56 7.11
N ALA A 52 -5.86 4.44 7.82
CA ALA A 52 -6.92 3.44 7.93
C ALA A 52 -7.01 2.91 9.37
N TYR A 53 -8.21 2.54 9.77
CA TYR A 53 -8.51 2.02 11.09
C TYR A 53 -8.96 0.55 10.99
N HIS A 54 -8.87 -0.18 12.04
CA HIS A 54 -9.18 -1.59 12.30
C HIS A 54 -8.02 -2.57 12.14
N GLY A 55 -7.77 -3.33 13.20
CA GLY A 55 -6.87 -4.47 13.25
C GLY A 55 -5.48 -4.17 12.70
N GLU A 56 -5.05 -4.95 11.71
CA GLU A 56 -3.75 -4.79 11.06
C GLU A 56 -3.55 -3.42 10.40
N TRP A 57 -4.61 -2.84 9.84
CA TRP A 57 -4.56 -1.52 9.21
C TRP A 57 -4.22 -0.43 10.23
N GLY A 58 -4.92 -0.43 11.39
CA GLY A 58 -4.60 0.50 12.47
C GLY A 58 -3.21 0.26 13.05
N PHE A 59 -2.76 -1.00 13.16
CA PHE A 59 -1.40 -1.31 13.58
C PHE A 59 -0.37 -0.71 12.63
N ARG A 60 -0.56 -0.83 11.33
CA ARG A 60 0.35 -0.27 10.31
C ARG A 60 0.43 1.25 10.36
N GLU A 61 -0.67 1.94 10.68
CA GLU A 61 -0.70 3.41 10.81
C GLU A 61 0.19 3.92 11.94
N PHE A 62 0.28 3.16 13.04
CA PHE A 62 1.05 3.54 14.23
C PHE A 62 2.43 2.88 14.29
N THR A 63 2.83 2.15 13.26
CA THR A 63 4.14 1.49 13.19
C THR A 63 4.94 1.97 12.00
N HIS A 64 6.26 1.97 12.16
CA HIS A 64 7.19 2.31 11.08
C HIS A 64 7.95 1.05 10.65
N PRO A 65 7.78 0.56 9.41
CA PRO A 65 8.57 -0.56 8.90
C PRO A 65 10.02 -0.11 8.73
N GLN A 66 10.93 -0.84 9.38
CA GLN A 66 12.37 -0.56 9.32
C GLN A 66 13.10 -1.72 8.65
N THR A 67 13.78 -1.44 7.56
CA THR A 67 14.63 -2.42 6.88
C THR A 67 16.05 -2.37 7.45
N VAL A 68 16.53 -3.51 7.94
CA VAL A 68 17.90 -3.65 8.46
C VAL A 68 18.63 -4.75 7.70
N LEU A 69 19.70 -4.38 7.00
CA LEU A 69 20.60 -5.32 6.34
C LEU A 69 21.83 -5.56 7.23
N LYS A 70 22.04 -6.82 7.64
CA LYS A 70 23.22 -7.24 8.38
C LYS A 70 24.25 -7.79 7.41
N GLY A 71 25.30 -7.02 7.13
CA GLY A 71 26.46 -7.47 6.35
C GLY A 71 27.40 -8.35 7.18
N LYS A 72 28.05 -9.34 6.55
CA LYS A 72 29.14 -10.11 7.15
C LYS A 72 30.43 -9.31 7.05
N THR A 73 31.17 -9.17 8.17
CA THR A 73 32.42 -8.42 8.22
C THR A 73 33.57 -9.10 7.47
N ARG A 74 33.48 -10.41 7.23
CA ARG A 74 34.53 -11.20 6.56
C ARG A 74 34.41 -11.25 5.03
N PHE A 75 33.34 -10.79 4.48
CA PHE A 75 33.09 -10.81 3.03
C PHE A 75 32.64 -9.46 2.57
N ASN A 76 33.49 -8.79 1.81
CA ASN A 76 33.15 -7.53 1.17
C ASN A 76 32.99 -7.74 -0.33
N LEU A 77 31.91 -7.21 -0.90
CA LEU A 77 31.70 -7.27 -2.33
C LEU A 77 32.47 -6.12 -3.01
N PRO A 78 33.43 -6.40 -3.89
CA PRO A 78 34.20 -5.36 -4.58
C PRO A 78 33.33 -4.36 -5.35
N LEU A 79 32.08 -4.74 -5.63
CA LEU A 79 31.07 -3.88 -6.25
C LEU A 79 30.70 -2.65 -5.41
N ARG A 80 30.88 -2.73 -4.09
CA ARG A 80 30.51 -1.66 -3.13
C ARG A 80 31.64 -0.68 -2.84
N GLU A 81 32.85 -0.98 -3.29
CA GLU A 81 34.04 -0.19 -2.97
C GLU A 81 34.39 0.80 -4.09
N HIS A 82 34.88 1.96 -3.67
CA HIS A 82 35.55 2.92 -4.55
C HIS A 82 36.93 2.41 -4.99
N PRO A 83 37.46 2.87 -6.13
CA PRO A 83 36.87 3.84 -7.06
C PRO A 83 35.84 3.22 -8.01
N TYR A 84 34.79 3.97 -8.31
CA TYR A 84 33.83 3.64 -9.36
C TYR A 84 34.40 4.14 -10.68
N GLY A 85 35.04 3.30 -11.42
CA GLY A 85 35.62 3.62 -12.70
C GLY A 85 36.53 2.50 -13.17
N GLY A 86 36.66 2.30 -14.47
CA GLY A 86 37.50 1.28 -15.07
C GLY A 86 36.72 0.12 -15.71
N LYS A 87 37.44 -0.93 -16.06
CA LYS A 87 36.87 -2.10 -16.81
C LYS A 87 35.70 -2.80 -16.09
N MET A 88 35.55 -2.62 -14.79
CA MET A 88 34.48 -3.23 -13.97
C MET A 88 33.20 -2.41 -13.95
N GLU A 89 33.18 -1.16 -14.40
CA GLU A 89 32.02 -0.27 -14.33
C GLU A 89 30.81 -0.80 -15.13
N LYS A 90 31.07 -1.31 -16.34
CA LYS A 90 30.01 -1.90 -17.17
C LYS A 90 29.36 -3.12 -16.54
N THR A 91 30.13 -3.91 -15.81
CA THR A 91 29.61 -5.09 -15.10
C THR A 91 28.84 -4.68 -13.84
N LYS A 92 29.33 -3.66 -13.10
CA LYS A 92 28.62 -3.08 -11.95
C LYS A 92 27.25 -2.51 -12.34
N LEU A 93 27.19 -1.75 -13.44
CA LEU A 93 25.94 -1.20 -13.99
C LEU A 93 24.97 -2.29 -14.44
N LYS A 94 25.45 -3.38 -15.05
CA LYS A 94 24.59 -4.50 -15.41
C LYS A 94 23.95 -5.17 -14.20
N VAL A 95 24.70 -5.36 -13.12
CA VAL A 95 24.20 -5.96 -11.89
C VAL A 95 23.18 -5.03 -11.21
N LEU A 96 23.43 -3.73 -11.14
CA LEU A 96 22.50 -2.76 -10.56
C LEU A 96 21.15 -2.73 -11.30
N ARG A 97 21.16 -2.81 -12.64
CA ARG A 97 19.92 -2.85 -13.45
C ARG A 97 19.04 -4.08 -13.22
N VAL A 98 19.59 -5.15 -12.66
CA VAL A 98 18.79 -6.35 -12.29
C VAL A 98 17.95 -6.09 -11.04
N PHE A 99 18.39 -5.18 -10.16
CA PHE A 99 17.68 -4.81 -8.94
C PHE A 99 16.70 -3.63 -9.11
N GLU A 100 16.68 -2.99 -10.28
CA GLU A 100 15.76 -1.89 -10.62
C GLU A 100 14.44 -2.38 -11.27
N ARG A 101 14.25 -3.70 -11.40
CA ARG A 101 13.02 -4.33 -11.86
C ARG A 101 12.26 -4.94 -10.70
#